data_a0309c38632e110bec245295874f4e64
#
_entry.id   a0309c38632e110bec245295874f4e64
#
_cell.length_a   1.000
_cell.length_b   1.000
_cell.length_c   1.000
_cell.angle_alpha   90.00
_cell.angle_beta   90.00
_cell.angle_gamma   90.00
#
_symmetry.space_group_name_H-M   'P 1'
#
loop_
_entity.id
_entity.type
_entity.pdbx_description
1 polymer ?
#
loop_
_entity_poly.entity_id
_entity_poly.type
_entity_poly.pdbx_seq_one_letter_code
_entity_poly.pdbx_strand_id
1 'polypeptide(L)' 'KHSGRELSLETSASQDEVLEILAGASTKDVTLTDDRGRRVFVPAGSLAYVELGEAAPRRVGFGI' A
#
# COMPACT_ATOMS: atom_id res chain seq x y z
N LYS A 1 -6.52 17.29 13.11
CA LYS A 1 -7.51 16.28 13.18
C LYS A 1 -7.35 15.19 12.15
N HIS A 2 -7.49 14.02 12.59
CA HIS A 2 -7.15 12.89 11.76
C HIS A 2 -8.34 11.95 11.65
N SER A 3 -8.88 11.79 10.47
CA SER A 3 -10.10 11.05 10.32
C SER A 3 -9.88 9.58 9.98
N GLY A 4 -8.71 9.22 9.57
CA GLY A 4 -8.47 7.86 9.15
C GLY A 4 -9.09 7.60 7.79
N ARG A 5 -8.31 7.09 6.87
CA ARG A 5 -8.78 6.74 5.54
C ARG A 5 -8.30 5.36 5.19
N GLU A 6 -9.13 4.65 4.46
CA GLU A 6 -8.76 3.36 3.93
C GLU A 6 -8.68 3.44 2.43
N LEU A 7 -7.61 2.91 1.88
CA LEU A 7 -7.39 2.88 0.46
C LEU A 7 -7.10 1.44 0.07
N SER A 8 -7.41 1.10 -1.18
CA SER A 8 -7.10 -0.24 -1.65
C SER A 8 -6.72 -0.20 -3.11
N LEU A 9 -5.94 -1.19 -3.51
CA LEU A 9 -5.57 -1.38 -4.90
C LEU A 9 -5.39 -2.86 -5.15
N GLU A 10 -5.25 -3.24 -6.41
CA GLU A 10 -5.00 -4.62 -6.79
C GLU A 10 -3.67 -4.71 -7.52
N THR A 11 -2.89 -5.72 -7.20
CA THR A 11 -1.59 -5.89 -7.79
C THR A 11 -1.28 -7.37 -7.96
N SER A 12 -0.52 -7.69 -8.99
CA SER A 12 0.00 -9.04 -9.18
C SER A 12 1.32 -9.26 -8.48
N ALA A 13 1.86 -8.25 -7.82
CA ALA A 13 3.10 -8.39 -7.08
C ALA A 13 2.91 -9.33 -5.90
N SER A 14 3.99 -9.97 -5.47
CA SER A 14 3.93 -10.87 -4.33
C SER A 14 3.74 -10.08 -3.04
N GLN A 15 3.30 -10.79 -1.99
CA GLN A 15 3.19 -10.15 -0.69
C GLN A 15 4.53 -9.61 -0.23
N ASP A 16 5.59 -10.36 -0.46
CA ASP A 16 6.93 -9.92 -0.04
C ASP A 16 7.36 -8.65 -0.76
N GLU A 17 7.04 -8.55 -2.05
CA GLU A 17 7.38 -7.36 -2.80
C GLU A 17 6.64 -6.13 -2.28
N VAL A 18 5.36 -6.30 -2.00
CA VAL A 18 4.57 -5.17 -1.48
C VAL A 18 5.06 -4.77 -0.10
N LEU A 19 5.34 -5.75 0.75
CA LEU A 19 5.83 -5.45 2.08
C LEU A 19 7.18 -4.76 2.05
N GLU A 20 8.03 -5.15 1.10
CA GLU A 20 9.33 -4.52 0.99
C GLU A 20 9.21 -3.05 0.61
N ILE A 21 8.31 -2.75 -0.32
CA ILE A 21 8.08 -1.36 -0.69
C ILE A 21 7.55 -0.57 0.51
N LEU A 22 6.58 -1.13 1.20
CA LEU A 22 5.94 -0.42 2.30
C LEU A 22 6.79 -0.36 3.56
N ALA A 23 7.81 -1.21 3.65
CA ALA A 23 8.70 -1.19 4.82
C ALA A 23 9.41 0.15 4.96
N GLY A 24 9.60 0.88 3.85
CA GLY A 24 10.22 2.19 3.92
C GLY A 24 9.26 3.33 4.20
N ALA A 25 7.96 3.04 4.29
CA ALA A 25 6.97 4.11 4.34
C ALA A 25 6.99 4.90 5.64
N SER A 26 7.61 4.36 6.69
CA SER A 26 7.70 5.11 7.94
C SER A 26 8.70 6.25 7.87
N THR A 27 9.69 6.14 6.98
CA THR A 27 10.76 7.13 6.89
C THR A 27 10.85 7.80 5.52
N LYS A 28 10.19 7.23 4.51
CA LYS A 28 10.25 7.77 3.16
C LYS A 28 8.88 7.75 2.54
N ASP A 29 8.65 8.71 1.63
CA ASP A 29 7.45 8.66 0.82
C ASP A 29 7.54 7.46 -0.11
N VAL A 30 6.45 6.76 -0.32
CA VAL A 30 6.43 5.65 -1.28
C VAL A 30 5.25 5.82 -2.22
N THR A 31 5.38 5.25 -3.41
CA THR A 31 4.31 5.24 -4.38
C THR A 31 4.02 3.80 -4.75
N LEU A 32 2.75 3.44 -4.70
CA LEU A 32 2.30 2.11 -5.09
C LEU A 32 1.56 2.22 -6.42
N THR A 33 1.81 1.28 -7.31
CA THR A 33 1.15 1.25 -8.61
C THR A 33 0.32 -0.03 -8.67
N ASP A 34 -0.94 0.10 -9.05
CA ASP A 34 -1.78 -1.08 -9.19
C ASP A 34 -1.71 -1.62 -10.62
N ASP A 35 -2.40 -2.75 -10.85
CA ASP A 35 -2.38 -3.40 -12.15
C ASP A 35 -3.07 -2.60 -13.24
N ARG A 36 -3.86 -1.60 -12.86
CA ARG A 36 -4.56 -0.74 -13.82
C ARG A 36 -3.81 0.54 -14.11
N GLY A 37 -2.60 0.67 -13.60
CA GLY A 37 -1.80 1.86 -13.83
C GLY A 37 -2.09 3.02 -12.92
N ARG A 38 -2.98 2.85 -11.93
CA ARG A 38 -3.20 3.90 -10.95
C ARG A 38 -2.05 3.91 -9.96
N ARG A 39 -1.74 5.08 -9.48
CA ARG A 39 -0.67 5.23 -8.49
C ARG A 39 -1.23 5.85 -7.23
N VAL A 40 -0.77 5.31 -6.10
CA VAL A 40 -1.18 5.81 -4.79
C VAL A 40 0.07 6.28 -4.08
N PHE A 41 0.07 7.54 -3.67
CA PHE A 41 1.19 8.15 -2.99
C PHE A 41 0.96 8.05 -1.48
N VAL A 42 1.94 7.51 -0.79
CA VAL A 42 1.87 7.32 0.66
C VAL A 42 2.98 8.17 1.27
N PRO A 43 2.64 9.31 1.87
CA PRO A 43 3.66 10.14 2.51
C PRO A 43 4.32 9.43 3.68
N ALA A 44 5.57 9.78 3.93
CA ALA A 44 6.33 9.16 5.01
C ALA A 44 5.59 9.29 6.33
N GLY A 45 5.52 8.19 7.06
CA GLY A 45 4.93 8.18 8.39
C GLY A 45 3.42 8.21 8.44
N SER A 46 2.73 8.15 7.29
CA SER A 46 1.28 8.24 7.29
C SER A 46 0.58 6.89 7.31
N LEU A 47 1.31 5.81 7.05
CA LEU A 47 0.72 4.49 6.95
C LEU A 47 0.43 3.94 8.34
N ALA A 48 -0.82 3.58 8.61
CA ALA A 48 -1.21 3.02 9.88
C ALA A 48 -1.18 1.50 9.88
N TYR A 49 -1.65 0.88 8.79
CA TYR A 49 -1.64 -0.57 8.67
C TYR A 49 -1.80 -0.95 7.21
N VAL A 50 -1.50 -2.21 6.91
CA VAL A 50 -1.69 -2.74 5.57
C VAL A 50 -2.21 -4.17 5.69
N GLU A 51 -3.12 -4.53 4.77
CA GLU A 51 -3.63 -5.88 4.65
C GLU A 51 -3.39 -6.37 3.24
N LEU A 52 -2.91 -7.59 3.12
CA LEU A 52 -2.57 -8.17 1.82
C LEU A 52 -3.41 -9.41 1.56
N GLY A 53 -4.00 -9.48 0.38
CA GLY A 53 -4.68 -10.68 -0.05
C GLY A 53 -3.70 -11.81 -0.27
N GLU A 54 -4.23 -13.05 -0.29
CA GLU A 54 -3.38 -14.23 -0.32
C GLU A 54 -2.98 -14.67 -1.71
N ALA A 55 -3.77 -14.36 -2.73
CA ALA A 55 -3.53 -14.84 -4.08
C ALA A 55 -3.52 -13.69 -5.06
N ALA A 56 -2.64 -13.79 -6.05
CA ALA A 56 -2.56 -12.77 -7.10
C ALA A 56 -3.64 -12.98 -8.16
N PRO A 57 -4.23 -11.94 -8.76
CA PRO A 57 -4.00 -10.57 -8.32
C PRO A 57 -4.56 -10.36 -6.93
N ARG A 58 -3.80 -9.71 -6.09
CA ARG A 58 -4.19 -9.57 -4.70
C ARG A 58 -4.64 -8.16 -4.40
N ARG A 59 -5.56 -8.07 -3.48
CA ARG A 59 -6.01 -6.78 -3.00
C ARG A 59 -5.11 -6.32 -1.87
N VAL A 60 -4.65 -5.10 -1.99
CA VAL A 60 -3.85 -4.47 -0.95
C VAL A 60 -4.68 -3.36 -0.34
N GLY A 61 -5.03 -3.49 0.93
CA GLY A 61 -5.76 -2.47 1.64
C GLY A 61 -4.87 -1.84 2.69
N PHE A 62 -4.95 -0.55 2.86
CA PHE A 62 -4.14 0.11 3.87
C PHE A 62 -4.84 1.34 4.41
N GLY A 63 -4.51 1.65 5.66
CA GLY A 63 -5.07 2.80 6.34
C GLY A 63 -4.03 3.87 6.59
N ILE A 64 -4.43 5.11 6.41
CA ILE A 64 -3.56 6.26 6.66
C ILE A 64 -4.27 7.29 7.51
#